data_b3c3754368e43214e0cd5c6544693844
#
_entry.id   b3c3754368e43214e0cd5c6544693844
#
_cell.length_a   1.000
_cell.length_b   1.000
_cell.length_c   1.000
_cell.angle_alpha   90.00
_cell.angle_beta   90.00
_cell.angle_gamma   90.00
#
_symmetry.space_group_name_H-M   'P 1'
#
loop_
_entity.id
_entity.type
_entity.pdbx_description
1 polymer ?
#
loop_
_entity_poly.entity_id
_entity_poly.type
_entity_poly.pdbx_seq_one_letter_code
_entity_poly.pdbx_strand_id
1 'polypeptide(L)'
;SNGGHMVYKLAYEIPNSTFLHAPLVANLPIKNNNDCDISEVEVNMAIFNGTNDPINPFNGGLVSLLGNDSRGEVISSEESYKYWRDLSSFEEENFKILPERDENLNSSVTKKDVIGSKIVALYTLVNGGHIYASPNVKYSSFFGGNVNDINTAEEIYKIFEKLKIKN
;
A
#
# COMPACT_ATOMS: atom_id res chain seq x y z
N SER A 1 -0.41 -3.25 8.10
CA SER A 1 -1.18 -4.17 8.91
C SER A 1 -2.34 -3.42 9.61
N ASN A 2 -2.61 -3.65 10.88
CA ASN A 2 -3.74 -3.02 11.58
C ASN A 2 -3.80 -1.49 11.43
N GLY A 3 -2.66 -0.80 11.53
CA GLY A 3 -2.58 0.63 11.22
C GLY A 3 -2.92 0.96 9.77
N GLY A 4 -2.56 0.09 8.82
CA GLY A 4 -2.91 0.25 7.40
C GLY A 4 -4.42 0.12 7.15
N HIS A 5 -5.10 -0.81 7.83
CA HIS A 5 -6.57 -0.90 7.80
C HIS A 5 -7.23 0.34 8.42
N MET A 6 -6.64 0.89 9.49
CA MET A 6 -7.12 2.17 10.06
C MET A 6 -6.96 3.33 9.07
N VAL A 7 -5.87 3.37 8.28
CA VAL A 7 -5.69 4.38 7.23
C VAL A 7 -6.80 4.30 6.19
N TYR A 8 -7.20 3.10 5.75
CA TYR A 8 -8.34 2.93 4.86
C TYR A 8 -9.66 3.39 5.49
N LYS A 9 -9.88 3.04 6.78
CA LYS A 9 -11.07 3.53 7.50
C LYS A 9 -11.12 5.06 7.53
N LEU A 10 -10.02 5.73 7.84
CA LEU A 10 -9.94 7.19 7.81
C LEU A 10 -10.21 7.77 6.43
N ALA A 11 -9.69 7.11 5.37
CA ALA A 11 -9.94 7.53 3.99
C ALA A 11 -11.42 7.40 3.60
N TYR A 12 -12.15 6.43 4.14
CA TYR A 12 -13.59 6.29 3.93
C TYR A 12 -14.41 7.30 4.72
N GLU A 13 -14.16 7.43 6.01
CA GLU A 13 -15.06 8.15 6.93
C GLU A 13 -14.72 9.65 7.03
N ILE A 14 -13.44 10.01 6.94
CA ILE A 14 -12.97 11.39 7.05
C ILE A 14 -11.90 11.72 6.00
N PRO A 15 -12.21 11.59 4.70
CA PRO A 15 -11.24 11.64 3.59
C PRO A 15 -10.41 12.92 3.54
N ASN A 16 -10.96 14.05 4.03
CA ASN A 16 -10.29 15.34 4.01
C ASN A 16 -9.46 15.63 5.28
N SER A 17 -9.31 14.66 6.18
CA SER A 17 -8.54 14.82 7.42
C SER A 17 -7.02 14.85 7.21
N THR A 18 -6.54 14.34 6.08
CA THR A 18 -5.11 14.25 5.77
C THR A 18 -4.84 14.58 4.30
N PHE A 19 -3.61 15.05 4.01
CA PHE A 19 -3.17 15.29 2.63
C PHE A 19 -2.87 14.01 1.86
N LEU A 20 -2.44 12.96 2.55
CA LEU A 20 -2.00 11.69 1.96
C LEU A 20 -2.32 10.55 2.91
N HIS A 21 -2.95 9.52 2.40
CA HIS A 21 -3.19 8.24 3.07
C HIS A 21 -2.14 7.24 2.60
N ALA A 22 -1.39 6.64 3.53
CA ALA A 22 -0.32 5.70 3.20
C ALA A 22 -0.49 4.38 3.98
N PRO A 23 -1.40 3.49 3.56
CA PRO A 23 -1.54 2.17 4.17
C PRO A 23 -0.31 1.31 3.86
N LEU A 24 0.25 0.67 4.89
CA LEU A 24 1.38 -0.22 4.77
C LEU A 24 0.97 -1.64 5.15
N VAL A 25 1.37 -2.61 4.32
CA VAL A 25 1.13 -4.05 4.51
C VAL A 25 -0.33 -4.35 4.90
N ALA A 26 -1.24 -3.75 4.14
CA ALA A 26 -2.69 -3.89 4.30
C ALA A 26 -3.41 -3.72 2.97
N ASN A 27 -4.46 -4.49 2.78
CA ASN A 27 -5.39 -4.39 1.66
C ASN A 27 -6.77 -3.94 2.14
N LEU A 28 -7.62 -3.48 1.24
CA LEU A 28 -9.01 -3.21 1.57
C LEU A 28 -9.74 -4.50 1.98
N PRO A 29 -10.61 -4.45 3.01
CA PRO A 29 -11.44 -5.59 3.35
C PRO A 29 -12.43 -5.89 2.23
N ILE A 30 -12.85 -7.17 2.12
CA ILE A 30 -14.00 -7.52 1.29
C ILE A 30 -15.27 -6.86 1.86
N LYS A 31 -16.30 -6.70 1.02
CA LYS A 31 -17.54 -6.02 1.40
C LYS A 31 -18.16 -6.56 2.70
N ASN A 32 -18.17 -7.87 2.88
CA ASN A 32 -18.76 -8.52 4.07
C ASN A 32 -17.90 -8.37 5.34
N ASN A 33 -16.68 -7.86 5.22
CA ASN A 33 -15.75 -7.61 6.32
C ASN A 33 -15.48 -6.10 6.50
N ASN A 34 -16.37 -5.25 6.00
CA ASN A 34 -16.24 -3.81 6.04
C ASN A 34 -17.49 -3.16 6.63
N ASP A 35 -17.37 -2.61 7.82
CA ASP A 35 -18.43 -1.89 8.55
C ASP A 35 -18.33 -0.36 8.38
N CYS A 36 -17.43 0.11 7.50
CA CYS A 36 -17.23 1.54 7.30
C CYS A 36 -18.33 2.14 6.42
N ASP A 37 -18.72 3.36 6.71
CA ASP A 37 -19.48 4.21 5.79
C ASP A 37 -18.56 4.63 4.63
N ILE A 38 -18.76 4.01 3.48
CA ILE A 38 -17.93 4.24 2.30
C ILE A 38 -18.35 5.56 1.67
N SER A 39 -17.52 6.60 1.81
CA SER A 39 -17.62 7.80 0.99
C SER A 39 -16.80 7.58 -0.30
N GLU A 40 -17.44 7.66 -1.45
CA GLU A 40 -16.76 7.61 -2.76
C GLU A 40 -16.05 8.94 -3.07
N VAL A 41 -15.21 9.39 -2.14
CA VAL A 41 -14.47 10.65 -2.25
C VAL A 41 -13.03 10.37 -2.66
N GLU A 42 -12.55 11.14 -3.61
CA GLU A 42 -11.15 11.09 -4.07
C GLU A 42 -10.18 11.45 -2.95
N VAL A 43 -9.15 10.65 -2.75
CA VAL A 43 -8.05 10.92 -1.80
C VAL A 43 -6.69 10.66 -2.45
N ASN A 44 -5.65 11.32 -1.93
CA ASN A 44 -4.29 10.91 -2.26
C ASN A 44 -3.95 9.64 -1.48
N MET A 45 -3.51 8.59 -2.20
CA MET A 45 -3.29 7.26 -1.64
C MET A 45 -1.95 6.69 -2.10
N ALA A 46 -1.17 6.13 -1.18
CA ALA A 46 0.07 5.42 -1.50
C ALA A 46 0.12 4.09 -0.75
N ILE A 47 -0.10 2.99 -1.47
CA ILE A 47 -0.19 1.63 -0.93
C ILE A 47 1.18 0.96 -1.06
N PHE A 48 1.66 0.29 0.01
CA PHE A 48 2.93 -0.43 0.02
C PHE A 48 2.72 -1.86 0.52
N ASN A 49 2.81 -2.85 -0.37
CA ASN A 49 2.53 -4.24 -0.05
C ASN A 49 3.57 -5.20 -0.63
N GLY A 50 3.93 -6.22 0.15
CA GLY A 50 4.86 -7.28 -0.24
C GLY A 50 4.17 -8.44 -0.94
N THR A 51 4.78 -8.97 -2.01
CA THR A 51 4.18 -10.11 -2.75
C THR A 51 4.24 -11.42 -1.98
N ASN A 52 5.15 -11.55 -1.03
CA ASN A 52 5.33 -12.72 -0.16
C ASN A 52 4.95 -12.41 1.29
N ASP A 53 3.97 -11.51 1.50
CA ASP A 53 3.45 -11.20 2.82
C ASP A 53 2.69 -12.43 3.40
N PRO A 54 3.17 -13.02 4.52
CA PRO A 54 2.54 -14.20 5.11
C PRO A 54 1.33 -13.88 5.99
N ILE A 55 1.03 -12.59 6.21
CA ILE A 55 -0.02 -12.13 7.13
C ILE A 55 -1.18 -11.49 6.38
N ASN A 56 -0.88 -10.50 5.54
CA ASN A 56 -1.87 -9.82 4.70
C ASN A 56 -1.59 -10.16 3.23
N PRO A 57 -2.28 -11.14 2.65
CA PRO A 57 -1.92 -11.71 1.35
C PRO A 57 -2.03 -10.68 0.24
N PHE A 58 -0.96 -10.55 -0.58
CA PHE A 58 -0.91 -9.61 -1.71
C PHE A 58 -2.05 -9.84 -2.71
N ASN A 59 -2.38 -11.11 -2.96
CA ASN A 59 -3.43 -11.51 -3.90
C ASN A 59 -4.84 -11.56 -3.28
N GLY A 60 -5.01 -11.04 -2.05
CA GLY A 60 -6.26 -11.13 -1.33
C GLY A 60 -6.45 -12.46 -0.61
N GLY A 61 -7.47 -12.56 0.22
CA GLY A 61 -7.81 -13.73 1.02
C GLY A 61 -7.79 -13.45 2.53
N LEU A 62 -7.69 -14.52 3.33
CA LEU A 62 -7.73 -14.43 4.79
C LEU A 62 -6.49 -13.75 5.36
N VAL A 63 -6.69 -12.77 6.22
CA VAL A 63 -5.61 -12.16 7.02
C VAL A 63 -5.31 -13.07 8.20
N SER A 64 -4.15 -13.72 8.18
CA SER A 64 -3.77 -14.73 9.17
C SER A 64 -2.51 -14.33 9.93
N LEU A 65 -2.53 -14.48 11.24
CA LEU A 65 -1.35 -14.31 12.08
C LEU A 65 -1.25 -15.45 13.08
N LEU A 66 -0.18 -16.25 12.98
CA LEU A 66 0.04 -17.42 13.84
C LEU A 66 -1.14 -18.42 13.82
N GLY A 67 -1.76 -18.61 12.65
CA GLY A 67 -2.94 -19.50 12.48
C GLY A 67 -4.25 -18.92 12.98
N ASN A 68 -4.28 -17.65 13.36
CA ASN A 68 -5.50 -16.95 13.74
C ASN A 68 -6.03 -16.13 12.55
N ASP A 69 -7.15 -16.57 11.99
CA ASP A 69 -7.81 -16.01 10.81
C ASP A 69 -8.99 -15.10 11.15
N SER A 70 -9.19 -14.75 12.43
CA SER A 70 -10.34 -13.96 12.91
C SER A 70 -10.39 -12.51 12.39
N ARG A 71 -9.39 -12.09 11.64
CA ARG A 71 -9.31 -10.73 11.06
C ARG A 71 -10.12 -10.59 9.77
N GLY A 72 -10.67 -11.69 9.25
CA GLY A 72 -11.47 -11.72 8.03
C GLY A 72 -10.64 -11.66 6.75
N GLU A 73 -11.30 -11.35 5.66
CA GLU A 73 -10.74 -11.38 4.32
C GLU A 73 -10.52 -9.97 3.75
N VAL A 74 -9.52 -9.88 2.88
CA VAL A 74 -9.18 -8.67 2.12
C VAL A 74 -9.19 -8.97 0.62
N ILE A 75 -9.43 -7.94 -0.19
CA ILE A 75 -9.21 -8.02 -1.64
C ILE A 75 -7.70 -7.91 -1.93
N SER A 76 -7.29 -8.13 -3.18
CA SER A 76 -5.88 -8.01 -3.57
C SER A 76 -5.35 -6.58 -3.48
N SER A 77 -4.03 -6.43 -3.45
CA SER A 77 -3.36 -5.13 -3.50
C SER A 77 -3.67 -4.38 -4.81
N GLU A 78 -3.75 -5.09 -5.91
CA GLU A 78 -4.13 -4.54 -7.22
C GLU A 78 -5.58 -4.03 -7.23
N GLU A 79 -6.52 -4.78 -6.65
CA GLU A 79 -7.92 -4.35 -6.52
C GLU A 79 -8.06 -3.18 -5.54
N SER A 80 -7.30 -3.18 -4.43
CA SER A 80 -7.25 -2.07 -3.49
C SER A 80 -6.73 -0.79 -4.16
N TYR A 81 -5.68 -0.89 -4.97
CA TYR A 81 -5.17 0.22 -5.77
C TYR A 81 -6.19 0.69 -6.80
N LYS A 82 -6.77 -0.24 -7.57
CA LYS A 82 -7.75 0.05 -8.59
C LYS A 82 -8.96 0.79 -8.02
N TYR A 83 -9.45 0.39 -6.86
CA TYR A 83 -10.56 1.07 -6.19
C TYR A 83 -10.29 2.58 -6.01
N TRP A 84 -9.15 2.95 -5.42
CA TRP A 84 -8.81 4.35 -5.19
C TRP A 84 -8.43 5.09 -6.47
N ARG A 85 -7.78 4.42 -7.41
CA ARG A 85 -7.46 4.96 -8.72
C ARG A 85 -8.72 5.35 -9.49
N ASP A 86 -9.72 4.48 -9.53
CA ASP A 86 -10.94 4.67 -10.33
C ASP A 86 -11.85 5.77 -9.76
N LEU A 87 -11.65 6.19 -8.51
CA LEU A 87 -12.29 7.38 -7.95
C LEU A 87 -11.60 8.69 -8.41
N SER A 88 -10.35 8.63 -8.83
CA SER A 88 -9.54 9.79 -9.26
C SER A 88 -9.69 10.03 -10.76
N SER A 89 -9.75 11.31 -11.16
CA SER A 89 -9.68 11.68 -12.58
C SER A 89 -8.23 11.73 -13.03
N PHE A 90 -7.85 10.93 -14.03
CA PHE A 90 -6.48 10.89 -14.56
C PHE A 90 -6.49 10.61 -16.07
N GLU A 91 -5.39 10.94 -16.78
CA GLU A 91 -5.23 10.72 -18.22
C GLU A 91 -4.51 9.41 -18.52
N GLU A 92 -3.45 9.10 -17.76
CA GLU A 92 -2.65 7.90 -17.95
C GLU A 92 -2.20 7.28 -16.63
N GLU A 93 -1.94 5.98 -16.68
CA GLU A 93 -1.31 5.22 -15.59
C GLU A 93 0.16 4.99 -15.91
N ASN A 94 1.04 5.34 -14.98
CA ASN A 94 2.47 5.12 -15.11
C ASN A 94 2.88 3.81 -14.45
N PHE A 95 3.87 3.15 -15.03
CA PHE A 95 4.56 2.00 -14.44
C PHE A 95 6.06 2.21 -14.43
N LYS A 96 6.70 1.91 -13.30
CA LYS A 96 8.16 2.00 -13.15
C LYS A 96 8.68 0.82 -12.34
N ILE A 97 9.87 0.33 -12.71
CA ILE A 97 10.72 -0.50 -11.86
C ILE A 97 11.69 0.48 -11.18
N LEU A 98 11.71 0.49 -9.86
CA LEU A 98 12.60 1.38 -9.12
C LEU A 98 14.02 0.79 -9.08
N PRO A 99 15.07 1.62 -8.98
CA PRO A 99 16.44 1.13 -8.96
C PRO A 99 16.69 0.17 -7.79
N GLU A 100 17.31 -0.96 -8.08
CA GLU A 100 17.79 -1.90 -7.07
C GLU A 100 18.96 -1.27 -6.30
N ARG A 101 18.96 -1.44 -4.97
CA ARG A 101 20.04 -0.99 -4.08
C ARG A 101 20.88 -2.15 -3.53
N ASP A 102 20.31 -3.34 -3.49
CA ASP A 102 20.97 -4.52 -2.92
C ASP A 102 20.73 -5.75 -3.82
N GLU A 103 21.66 -5.97 -4.74
CA GLU A 103 21.64 -7.11 -5.66
C GLU A 103 21.69 -8.50 -4.96
N ASN A 104 22.03 -8.54 -3.67
CA ASN A 104 22.07 -9.78 -2.91
C ASN A 104 20.70 -10.21 -2.35
N LEU A 105 19.73 -9.30 -2.38
CA LEU A 105 18.38 -9.58 -1.90
C LEU A 105 17.47 -9.91 -3.07
N ASN A 106 17.36 -10.92 -3.64
CA ASN A 106 16.41 -11.28 -4.72
C ASN A 106 15.03 -10.57 -4.57
N SER A 107 15.06 -9.24 -4.43
CA SER A 107 13.93 -8.33 -4.28
C SER A 107 14.00 -7.22 -5.31
N SER A 108 12.88 -6.64 -5.61
CA SER A 108 12.78 -5.43 -6.41
C SER A 108 11.53 -4.66 -6.03
N VAL A 109 11.42 -3.42 -6.45
CA VAL A 109 10.22 -2.61 -6.21
C VAL A 109 9.68 -2.09 -7.52
N THR A 110 8.41 -2.38 -7.77
CA THR A 110 7.67 -1.75 -8.86
C THR A 110 6.70 -0.72 -8.31
N LYS A 111 6.43 0.30 -9.11
CA LYS A 111 5.48 1.34 -8.81
C LYS A 111 4.51 1.52 -9.96
N LYS A 112 3.21 1.43 -9.68
CA LYS A 112 2.14 1.95 -10.53
C LYS A 112 1.64 3.24 -9.92
N ASP A 113 1.39 4.27 -10.71
CA ASP A 113 0.74 5.47 -10.21
C ASP A 113 -0.09 6.20 -11.28
N VAL A 114 -1.10 6.91 -10.81
CA VAL A 114 -1.81 7.93 -11.56
C VAL A 114 -1.60 9.28 -10.88
N ILE A 115 -1.48 10.34 -11.71
CA ILE A 115 -1.30 11.71 -11.26
C ILE A 115 -2.35 12.58 -11.97
N GLY A 116 -3.49 12.71 -11.33
CA GLY A 116 -4.64 13.45 -11.84
C GLY A 116 -5.16 14.46 -10.82
N SER A 117 -6.48 14.43 -10.56
CA SER A 117 -7.10 15.18 -9.46
C SER A 117 -6.50 14.80 -8.10
N LYS A 118 -6.13 13.54 -7.95
CA LYS A 118 -5.36 13.01 -6.82
C LYS A 118 -4.15 12.22 -7.32
N ILE A 119 -3.23 11.91 -6.41
CA ILE A 119 -2.13 10.96 -6.65
C ILE A 119 -2.53 9.65 -5.99
N VAL A 120 -2.63 8.58 -6.80
CA VAL A 120 -2.84 7.22 -6.28
C VAL A 120 -1.69 6.35 -6.76
N ALA A 121 -1.02 5.67 -5.83
CA ALA A 121 0.15 4.84 -6.13
C ALA A 121 0.10 3.48 -5.42
N LEU A 122 0.56 2.44 -6.11
CA LEU A 122 0.86 1.13 -5.55
C LEU A 122 2.36 0.86 -5.69
N TYR A 123 3.01 0.65 -4.57
CA TYR A 123 4.37 0.13 -4.49
C TYR A 123 4.29 -1.37 -4.19
N THR A 124 4.69 -2.18 -5.16
CA THR A 124 4.78 -3.64 -5.00
C THR A 124 6.20 -4.01 -4.61
N LEU A 125 6.34 -4.52 -3.38
CA LEU A 125 7.61 -5.02 -2.86
C LEU A 125 7.75 -6.48 -3.31
N VAL A 126 8.41 -6.72 -4.44
CA VAL A 126 8.58 -8.07 -5.02
C VAL A 126 9.43 -8.92 -4.08
N ASN A 127 8.95 -10.12 -3.75
CA ASN A 127 9.49 -11.01 -2.73
C ASN A 127 9.54 -10.41 -1.31
N GLY A 128 9.01 -9.21 -1.11
CA GLY A 128 8.85 -8.59 0.21
C GLY A 128 7.75 -9.26 1.03
N GLY A 129 7.95 -9.28 2.34
CA GLY A 129 7.01 -9.81 3.31
C GLY A 129 6.13 -8.74 3.97
N HIS A 130 5.69 -9.03 5.19
CA HIS A 130 4.91 -8.13 6.04
C HIS A 130 5.82 -7.08 6.70
N ILE A 131 6.43 -6.24 5.89
CA ILE A 131 7.44 -5.26 6.28
C ILE A 131 7.19 -3.91 5.59
N TYR A 132 7.70 -2.82 6.11
CA TYR A 132 7.98 -1.64 5.28
C TYR A 132 9.42 -1.72 4.76
N ALA A 133 9.61 -1.42 3.47
CA ALA A 133 10.94 -1.47 2.86
C ALA A 133 11.85 -0.40 3.45
N SER A 134 13.05 -0.80 3.86
CA SER A 134 14.06 0.12 4.41
C SER A 134 15.46 -0.47 4.28
N PRO A 135 16.45 0.30 3.82
CA PRO A 135 17.85 -0.13 3.80
C PRO A 135 18.46 -0.25 5.20
N ASN A 136 17.82 0.33 6.22
CA ASN A 136 18.35 0.45 7.57
C ASN A 136 17.72 -0.51 8.57
N VAL A 137 16.69 -1.27 8.17
CA VAL A 137 15.95 -2.17 9.07
C VAL A 137 15.91 -3.58 8.49
N LYS A 138 16.28 -4.54 9.28
CA LYS A 138 16.19 -5.96 8.95
C LYS A 138 15.13 -6.62 9.82
N TYR A 139 14.13 -7.18 9.17
CA TYR A 139 13.05 -7.92 9.81
C TYR A 139 13.40 -9.40 9.91
N SER A 140 12.83 -10.07 10.92
CA SER A 140 12.88 -11.53 11.03
C SER A 140 12.21 -12.19 9.82
N SER A 141 12.72 -13.36 9.42
CA SER A 141 12.13 -14.19 8.36
C SER A 141 10.69 -14.63 8.64
N PHE A 142 10.22 -14.53 9.87
CA PHE A 142 8.83 -14.72 10.25
C PHE A 142 7.87 -13.76 9.48
N PHE A 143 8.33 -12.56 9.20
CA PHE A 143 7.56 -11.57 8.43
C PHE A 143 7.71 -11.71 6.91
N GLY A 144 8.45 -12.68 6.42
CA GLY A 144 8.77 -12.86 5.00
C GLY A 144 10.08 -12.19 4.59
N GLY A 145 10.21 -11.88 3.30
CA GLY A 145 11.42 -11.29 2.74
C GLY A 145 11.63 -9.83 3.12
N ASN A 146 12.91 -9.43 3.26
CA ASN A 146 13.30 -8.03 3.40
C ASN A 146 13.45 -7.37 2.02
N VAL A 147 13.17 -6.09 1.93
CA VAL A 147 13.34 -5.25 0.73
C VAL A 147 14.10 -3.99 1.15
N ASN A 148 15.28 -3.78 0.58
CA ASN A 148 16.17 -2.67 0.88
C ASN A 148 16.26 -1.65 -0.25
N ASP A 149 15.58 -1.91 -1.37
CA ASP A 149 15.67 -1.11 -2.60
C ASP A 149 15.16 0.31 -2.44
N ILE A 150 14.20 0.51 -1.54
CA ILE A 150 13.65 1.82 -1.20
C ILE A 150 13.63 2.04 0.30
N ASN A 151 13.46 3.31 0.70
CA ASN A 151 12.99 3.67 2.03
C ASN A 151 11.53 4.13 1.92
N THR A 152 10.62 3.36 2.50
CA THR A 152 9.17 3.63 2.43
C THR A 152 8.82 5.04 2.91
N ALA A 153 9.45 5.52 3.99
CA ALA A 153 9.20 6.86 4.52
C ALA A 153 9.65 7.96 3.54
N GLU A 154 10.79 7.77 2.85
CA GLU A 154 11.26 8.69 1.83
C GLU A 154 10.33 8.74 0.61
N GLU A 155 9.78 7.58 0.19
CA GLU A 155 8.83 7.53 -0.92
C GLU A 155 7.50 8.23 -0.56
N ILE A 156 7.00 8.06 0.65
CA ILE A 156 5.83 8.79 1.17
C ILE A 156 6.12 10.29 1.17
N TYR A 157 7.29 10.69 1.67
CA TYR A 157 7.69 12.11 1.70
C TYR A 157 7.79 12.72 0.30
N LYS A 158 8.34 12.00 -0.68
CA LYS A 158 8.39 12.46 -2.08
C LYS A 158 7.00 12.73 -2.68
N ILE A 159 6.01 11.91 -2.34
CA ILE A 159 4.62 12.13 -2.77
C ILE A 159 4.06 13.37 -2.06
N PHE A 160 4.27 13.49 -0.75
CA PHE A 160 3.84 14.63 0.04
C PHE A 160 4.41 15.97 -0.50
N GLU A 161 5.70 16.01 -0.86
CA GLU A 161 6.33 17.21 -1.47
C GLU A 161 5.68 17.57 -2.81
N LYS A 162 5.34 16.58 -3.65
CA LYS A 162 4.62 16.84 -4.91
C LYS A 162 3.23 17.45 -4.67
N LEU A 163 2.55 17.04 -3.62
CA LEU A 163 1.22 17.56 -3.26
C LEU A 163 1.29 18.99 -2.76
N LYS A 164 2.35 19.39 -2.03
CA LYS A 164 2.56 20.78 -1.60
C LYS A 164 2.76 21.76 -2.75
N ILE A 165 3.41 21.32 -3.84
CA ILE A 165 3.68 22.16 -5.00
C ILE A 165 2.41 22.42 -5.83
N LYS A 166 1.40 21.55 -5.73
CA LYS A 166 0.14 21.66 -6.47
C LYS A 166 -0.91 22.53 -5.77
N ASN A 167 -0.73 22.84 -4.49
CA ASN A 167 -1.58 23.73 -3.69
C ASN A 167 -0.94 25.11 -3.48
#